data_939142892f074b93ad73aef932df1959
#
_entry.id   939142892f074b93ad73aef932df1959
#
_cell.length_a   1.000
_cell.length_b   1.000
_cell.length_c   1.000
_cell.angle_alpha   90.00
_cell.angle_beta   90.00
_cell.angle_gamma   90.00
#
_symmetry.space_group_name_H-M   'P 1'
#
loop_
_entity.id
_entity.type
_entity.pdbx_description
1 polymer ?
#
loop_
_entity_poly.entity_id
_entity_poly.type
_entity_poly.pdbx_seq_one_letter_code
_entity_poly.pdbx_strand_id
1 'polypeptide(L)'
;MAGKKINLTDQLKKYFGFDTFKGNQEAIIQNLLAGNDTFVLMPTGGGKSLCYQLPSLMMEGTGIVISPLIALMKNQVDAMRNFSEEDGIAHFINSSLNKGAIDQVKSDILSGKTKLLYVAPESLTKEENVEFLKTVKISFYAVDEAHCISEWGHDFRPEYRRIRPIINEIGKAPVIALTATATPKVQHDIQKNLGMVDAEVFKSSFNRPNLYYEVRPKTNNIDRDIIKFIKNNSEKSGIIYCLSRKKVEELAEILQANGINARAYHAGMDSATRTQNQDDFLMEKIDVIVATIAFGMGIDKPDVRYVIHYDIPKSLEGYYQETGRAGRDGGEGQCITFYTNKDLQKLEKFMQGKPVAEQEIGKQLLLETAAYAESSVCRRKTLLHYFGEEYMEENCGNCDNCLNPKKQVEAQELLCTVIEAILAVKENFKADYIIDIIQGRETTEVQAHLHEDLEAFGSGMGEEDKTWNAVIRQALIAGYLSKDV
;
A
#
# COMPACT_ATOMS: atom_id res chain seq x y z
N MET A 1 -7.95 22.32 39.09
CA MET A 1 -7.41 23.34 38.16
C MET A 1 -7.88 22.93 36.77
N ALA A 2 -8.78 23.70 36.14
CA ALA A 2 -9.22 23.42 34.79
C ALA A 2 -8.04 23.59 33.85
N GLY A 3 -7.55 22.47 33.30
CA GLY A 3 -6.44 22.48 32.35
C GLY A 3 -6.80 23.37 31.16
N LYS A 4 -5.95 24.32 30.82
CA LYS A 4 -6.04 25.09 29.57
C LYS A 4 -6.21 24.06 28.42
N LYS A 5 -7.36 24.11 27.74
CA LYS A 5 -7.59 23.30 26.55
C LYS A 5 -6.49 23.66 25.54
N ILE A 6 -5.55 22.77 25.33
CA ILE A 6 -4.43 23.00 24.41
C ILE A 6 -5.03 23.12 23.01
N ASN A 7 -4.82 24.23 22.35
CA ASN A 7 -5.22 24.40 20.95
C ASN A 7 -4.22 23.67 20.06
N LEU A 8 -4.66 22.59 19.42
CA LEU A 8 -3.79 21.76 18.56
C LEU A 8 -3.32 22.50 17.32
N THR A 9 -4.13 23.40 16.78
CA THR A 9 -3.75 24.22 15.62
C THR A 9 -2.59 25.16 15.97
N ASP A 10 -2.58 25.74 17.19
CA ASP A 10 -1.45 26.55 17.65
C ASP A 10 -0.16 25.72 17.80
N GLN A 11 -0.28 24.48 18.26
CA GLN A 11 0.86 23.55 18.34
C GLN A 11 1.34 23.13 16.95
N LEU A 12 0.43 22.85 16.03
CA LEU A 12 0.75 22.53 14.64
C LEU A 12 1.54 23.68 13.99
N LYS A 13 1.07 24.90 14.14
CA LYS A 13 1.74 26.09 13.62
C LYS A 13 3.10 26.30 14.26
N LYS A 14 3.19 26.13 15.58
CA LYS A 14 4.42 26.30 16.36
C LYS A 14 5.52 25.33 15.93
N TYR A 15 5.20 24.03 15.77
CA TYR A 15 6.20 23.00 15.54
C TYR A 15 6.45 22.69 14.06
N PHE A 16 5.44 22.84 13.20
CA PHE A 16 5.51 22.43 11.78
C PHE A 16 5.24 23.58 10.80
N GLY A 17 4.82 24.74 11.28
CA GLY A 17 4.52 25.90 10.43
C GLY A 17 3.22 25.78 9.62
N PHE A 18 2.40 24.75 9.86
CA PHE A 18 1.14 24.55 9.16
C PHE A 18 -0.01 25.26 9.85
N ASP A 19 -0.90 25.89 9.10
CA ASP A 19 -2.04 26.63 9.64
C ASP A 19 -3.27 25.75 9.88
N THR A 20 -3.38 24.60 9.22
CA THR A 20 -4.56 23.72 9.30
C THR A 20 -4.18 22.23 9.21
N PHE A 21 -4.97 21.39 9.88
CA PHE A 21 -4.91 19.95 9.73
C PHE A 21 -5.58 19.48 8.43
N LYS A 22 -5.12 18.36 7.88
CA LYS A 22 -5.73 17.71 6.72
C LYS A 22 -6.65 16.58 7.19
N GLY A 23 -7.88 16.53 6.65
CA GLY A 23 -8.82 15.44 6.92
C GLY A 23 -8.99 15.15 8.42
N ASN A 24 -8.79 13.90 8.83
CA ASN A 24 -8.99 13.44 10.20
C ASN A 24 -7.78 13.63 11.14
N GLN A 25 -6.70 14.30 10.71
CA GLN A 25 -5.46 14.39 11.48
C GLN A 25 -5.69 14.93 12.91
N GLU A 26 -6.49 15.98 13.06
CA GLU A 26 -6.75 16.56 14.39
C GLU A 26 -7.45 15.59 15.33
N ALA A 27 -8.49 14.89 14.85
CA ALA A 27 -9.22 13.90 15.63
C ALA A 27 -8.34 12.70 16.02
N ILE A 28 -7.49 12.23 15.11
CA ILE A 28 -6.51 11.16 15.35
C ILE A 28 -5.54 11.57 16.47
N ILE A 29 -4.98 12.78 16.38
CA ILE A 29 -4.06 13.33 17.36
C ILE A 29 -4.74 13.49 18.73
N GLN A 30 -5.97 13.99 18.77
CA GLN A 30 -6.77 14.12 20.00
C GLN A 30 -6.99 12.77 20.66
N ASN A 31 -7.33 11.74 19.89
CA ASN A 31 -7.56 10.39 20.41
C ASN A 31 -6.30 9.78 21.01
N LEU A 32 -5.14 9.92 20.34
CA LEU A 32 -3.86 9.45 20.85
C LEU A 32 -3.43 10.21 22.13
N LEU A 33 -3.60 11.54 22.15
CA LEU A 33 -3.30 12.38 23.34
C LEU A 33 -4.21 12.05 24.53
N ALA A 34 -5.44 11.57 24.27
CA ALA A 34 -6.35 11.10 25.31
C ALA A 34 -5.93 9.74 25.91
N GLY A 35 -4.90 9.08 25.35
CA GLY A 35 -4.38 7.80 25.82
C GLY A 35 -5.09 6.58 25.21
N ASN A 36 -5.81 6.74 24.11
CA ASN A 36 -6.56 5.68 23.46
C ASN A 36 -5.75 5.03 22.33
N ASP A 37 -5.95 3.72 22.14
CA ASP A 37 -5.48 3.00 20.97
C ASP A 37 -6.19 3.52 19.72
N THR A 38 -5.43 3.70 18.63
CA THR A 38 -5.89 4.39 17.43
C THR A 38 -5.49 3.62 16.17
N PHE A 39 -6.45 3.27 15.32
CA PHE A 39 -6.15 2.66 14.03
C PHE A 39 -6.42 3.66 12.89
N VAL A 40 -5.40 3.93 12.07
CA VAL A 40 -5.43 4.94 11.02
C VAL A 40 -5.25 4.31 9.66
N LEU A 41 -6.27 4.47 8.83
CA LEU A 41 -6.25 4.09 7.43
C LEU A 41 -6.29 5.39 6.59
N MET A 42 -5.14 5.77 6.05
CA MET A 42 -4.98 7.05 5.36
C MET A 42 -4.07 6.87 4.14
N PRO A 43 -4.47 7.32 2.95
CA PRO A 43 -3.71 7.12 1.71
C PRO A 43 -2.31 7.73 1.78
N THR A 44 -1.45 7.29 0.87
CA THR A 44 -0.12 7.88 0.68
C THR A 44 -0.26 9.38 0.35
N GLY A 45 0.56 10.21 0.99
CA GLY A 45 0.46 11.68 0.86
C GLY A 45 -0.58 12.33 1.79
N GLY A 46 -1.37 11.54 2.54
CA GLY A 46 -2.35 12.06 3.51
C GLY A 46 -1.75 12.65 4.79
N GLY A 47 -0.43 12.56 4.97
CA GLY A 47 0.26 13.12 6.15
C GLY A 47 0.17 12.25 7.40
N LYS A 48 0.21 10.91 7.26
CA LYS A 48 0.19 9.94 8.37
C LYS A 48 1.22 10.23 9.46
N SER A 49 2.44 10.61 9.08
CA SER A 49 3.53 10.84 10.04
C SER A 49 3.22 11.94 11.06
N LEU A 50 2.50 13.00 10.64
CA LEU A 50 2.10 14.07 11.53
C LEU A 50 1.23 13.58 12.70
N CYS A 51 0.44 12.52 12.48
CA CYS A 51 -0.46 11.95 13.50
C CYS A 51 0.27 11.38 14.73
N TYR A 52 1.56 11.07 14.62
CA TYR A 52 2.40 10.67 15.76
C TYR A 52 3.54 11.66 16.04
N GLN A 53 4.00 12.41 15.04
CA GLN A 53 5.06 13.41 15.23
C GLN A 53 4.63 14.56 16.14
N LEU A 54 3.45 15.16 15.90
CA LEU A 54 2.96 16.25 16.75
C LEU A 54 2.68 15.78 18.19
N PRO A 55 1.97 14.66 18.44
CA PRO A 55 1.82 14.14 19.80
C PRO A 55 3.15 13.89 20.54
N SER A 56 4.18 13.41 19.85
CA SER A 56 5.48 13.15 20.48
C SER A 56 6.11 14.41 21.09
N LEU A 57 5.91 15.58 20.46
CA LEU A 57 6.40 16.86 20.95
C LEU A 57 5.57 17.42 22.12
N MET A 58 4.34 16.95 22.28
CA MET A 58 3.39 17.40 23.29
C MET A 58 3.33 16.50 24.52
N MET A 59 3.65 15.21 24.36
CA MET A 59 3.62 14.21 25.44
C MET A 59 4.94 14.16 26.20
N GLU A 60 4.85 13.75 27.45
CA GLU A 60 6.05 13.46 28.26
C GLU A 60 6.57 12.05 27.95
N GLY A 61 7.87 11.92 27.76
CA GLY A 61 8.53 10.66 27.40
C GLY A 61 8.91 10.60 25.91
N THR A 62 9.19 9.40 25.43
CA THR A 62 9.63 9.12 24.05
C THR A 62 8.59 8.26 23.34
N GLY A 63 8.11 8.68 22.17
CA GLY A 63 7.30 7.87 21.26
C GLY A 63 8.19 6.87 20.52
N ILE A 64 7.79 5.60 20.50
CA ILE A 64 8.50 4.53 19.79
C ILE A 64 7.78 4.27 18.46
N VAL A 65 8.46 4.53 17.34
CA VAL A 65 7.92 4.30 15.99
C VAL A 65 8.55 3.05 15.40
N ILE A 66 7.75 2.02 15.20
CA ILE A 66 8.17 0.77 14.58
C ILE A 66 7.93 0.88 13.08
N SER A 67 9.01 0.85 12.29
CA SER A 67 8.98 1.07 10.85
C SER A 67 9.82 0.02 10.12
N PRO A 68 9.37 -0.45 8.91
CA PRO A 68 9.99 -1.63 8.28
C PRO A 68 11.27 -1.32 7.51
N LEU A 69 11.60 -0.06 7.26
CA LEU A 69 12.68 0.32 6.33
C LEU A 69 13.64 1.35 6.92
N ILE A 70 14.93 1.03 6.85
CA ILE A 70 16.02 1.89 7.31
C ILE A 70 16.02 3.25 6.60
N ALA A 71 15.84 3.27 5.29
CA ALA A 71 15.80 4.51 4.50
C ALA A 71 14.63 5.42 4.90
N LEU A 72 13.46 4.83 5.13
CA LEU A 72 12.28 5.57 5.59
C LEU A 72 12.52 6.19 6.97
N MET A 73 13.08 5.41 7.91
CA MET A 73 13.41 5.91 9.25
C MET A 73 14.37 7.10 9.19
N LYS A 74 15.43 7.01 8.37
CA LYS A 74 16.39 8.11 8.20
C LYS A 74 15.69 9.37 7.69
N ASN A 75 14.90 9.27 6.63
CA ASN A 75 14.18 10.41 6.05
C ASN A 75 13.22 11.06 7.07
N GLN A 76 12.54 10.25 7.88
CA GLN A 76 11.61 10.75 8.92
C GLN A 76 12.38 11.46 10.05
N VAL A 77 13.52 10.91 10.47
CA VAL A 77 14.39 11.54 11.49
C VAL A 77 14.95 12.86 10.97
N ASP A 78 15.46 12.89 9.74
CA ASP A 78 16.01 14.10 9.13
C ASP A 78 14.91 15.17 8.97
N ALA A 79 13.70 14.79 8.57
CA ALA A 79 12.54 15.69 8.52
C ALA A 79 12.21 16.27 9.90
N MET A 80 12.15 15.45 10.95
CA MET A 80 11.89 15.93 12.33
C MET A 80 12.96 16.90 12.83
N ARG A 81 14.23 16.63 12.53
CA ARG A 81 15.35 17.52 12.90
C ARG A 81 15.28 18.86 12.18
N ASN A 82 14.81 18.89 10.94
CA ASN A 82 14.62 20.14 10.18
C ASN A 82 13.54 21.06 10.76
N PHE A 83 12.58 20.51 11.52
CA PHE A 83 11.56 21.28 12.23
C PHE A 83 11.98 21.70 13.66
N SER A 84 13.16 21.32 14.11
CA SER A 84 13.66 21.59 15.47
C SER A 84 15.07 22.15 15.42
N GLU A 85 15.38 23.07 16.36
CA GLU A 85 16.74 23.54 16.60
C GLU A 85 17.59 22.50 17.38
N GLU A 86 16.98 21.41 17.87
CA GLU A 86 17.62 20.37 18.68
C GLU A 86 17.91 19.11 17.86
N ASP A 87 19.19 18.83 17.59
CA ASP A 87 19.63 17.64 16.82
C ASP A 87 19.22 16.28 17.42
N GLY A 88 18.96 16.23 18.71
CA GLY A 88 18.63 15.00 19.42
C GLY A 88 17.13 14.69 19.56
N ILE A 89 16.24 15.48 18.95
CA ILE A 89 14.79 15.37 19.10
C ILE A 89 14.24 14.05 18.54
N ALA A 90 14.86 13.52 17.50
CA ALA A 90 14.53 12.25 16.88
C ALA A 90 15.79 11.45 16.57
N HIS A 91 15.69 10.12 16.81
CA HIS A 91 16.74 9.16 16.51
C HIS A 91 16.16 7.90 15.87
N PHE A 92 17.03 7.05 15.34
CA PHE A 92 16.67 5.69 14.94
C PHE A 92 17.65 4.67 15.49
N ILE A 93 17.20 3.43 15.70
CA ILE A 93 18.03 2.26 16.02
C ILE A 93 17.78 1.18 14.97
N ASN A 94 18.82 0.83 14.23
CA ASN A 94 18.81 -0.26 13.26
C ASN A 94 20.19 -0.91 13.13
N SER A 95 20.33 -1.89 12.25
CA SER A 95 21.57 -2.66 12.05
C SER A 95 22.72 -1.87 11.44
N SER A 96 22.51 -0.65 10.96
CA SER A 96 23.55 0.16 10.33
C SER A 96 24.34 1.02 11.32
N LEU A 97 23.86 1.18 12.57
CA LEU A 97 24.53 1.98 13.58
C LEU A 97 25.66 1.23 14.27
N ASN A 98 26.77 1.92 14.49
CA ASN A 98 27.85 1.42 15.35
C ASN A 98 27.52 1.61 16.85
N LYS A 99 28.27 0.95 17.72
CA LYS A 99 28.03 0.95 19.17
C LYS A 99 28.03 2.36 19.78
N GLY A 100 28.99 3.21 19.41
CA GLY A 100 29.07 4.59 19.93
C GLY A 100 27.86 5.44 19.57
N ALA A 101 27.32 5.28 18.35
CA ALA A 101 26.10 5.96 17.94
C ALA A 101 24.87 5.46 18.73
N ILE A 102 24.80 4.13 19.00
CA ILE A 102 23.73 3.56 19.84
C ILE A 102 23.82 4.09 21.27
N ASP A 103 25.00 4.19 21.85
CA ASP A 103 25.21 4.71 23.21
C ASP A 103 24.79 6.19 23.29
N GLN A 104 25.09 7.00 22.27
CA GLN A 104 24.62 8.39 22.19
C GLN A 104 23.10 8.48 22.13
N VAL A 105 22.45 7.66 21.30
CA VAL A 105 20.98 7.58 21.22
C VAL A 105 20.37 7.25 22.57
N LYS A 106 20.91 6.24 23.26
CA LYS A 106 20.44 5.84 24.59
C LYS A 106 20.61 6.98 25.62
N SER A 107 21.72 7.72 25.58
CA SER A 107 21.97 8.88 26.44
C SER A 107 20.97 10.00 26.20
N ASP A 108 20.67 10.33 24.93
CA ASP A 108 19.72 11.38 24.57
C ASP A 108 18.27 11.00 24.98
N ILE A 109 17.90 9.72 24.92
CA ILE A 109 16.61 9.23 25.40
C ILE A 109 16.50 9.38 26.92
N LEU A 110 17.50 8.93 27.67
CA LEU A 110 17.51 9.00 29.14
C LEU A 110 17.51 10.43 29.67
N SER A 111 18.13 11.38 28.94
CA SER A 111 18.09 12.80 29.27
C SER A 111 16.75 13.47 28.94
N GLY A 112 15.81 12.78 28.27
CA GLY A 112 14.51 13.31 27.85
C GLY A 112 14.57 14.24 26.61
N LYS A 113 15.73 14.34 25.97
CA LYS A 113 15.95 15.10 24.74
C LYS A 113 15.21 14.48 23.56
N THR A 114 15.24 13.15 23.45
CA THR A 114 14.63 12.43 22.34
C THR A 114 13.12 12.27 22.54
N LYS A 115 12.34 12.80 21.60
CA LYS A 115 10.88 12.72 21.58
C LYS A 115 10.36 11.57 20.70
N LEU A 116 11.10 11.22 19.65
CA LEU A 116 10.79 10.10 18.77
C LEU A 116 11.99 9.19 18.56
N LEU A 117 11.79 7.90 18.79
CA LEU A 117 12.73 6.86 18.45
C LEU A 117 12.14 5.93 17.39
N TYR A 118 12.74 5.90 16.21
CA TYR A 118 12.39 4.94 15.15
C TYR A 118 13.20 3.65 15.33
N VAL A 119 12.51 2.52 15.31
CA VAL A 119 13.11 1.20 15.53
C VAL A 119 12.65 0.23 14.43
N ALA A 120 13.61 -0.50 13.85
CA ALA A 120 13.27 -1.62 12.97
C ALA A 120 12.70 -2.78 13.81
N PRO A 121 11.71 -3.53 13.30
CA PRO A 121 11.13 -4.67 14.02
C PRO A 121 12.17 -5.67 14.51
N GLU A 122 13.18 -5.98 13.68
CA GLU A 122 14.28 -6.90 14.01
C GLU A 122 15.18 -6.34 15.12
N SER A 123 15.30 -5.02 15.22
CA SER A 123 16.05 -4.38 16.31
C SER A 123 15.25 -4.32 17.60
N LEU A 124 13.93 -4.16 17.49
CA LEU A 124 13.03 -4.17 18.65
C LEU A 124 13.02 -5.54 19.35
N THR A 125 13.23 -6.64 18.60
CA THR A 125 13.26 -8.00 19.16
C THR A 125 14.53 -8.35 19.92
N LYS A 126 15.58 -7.51 19.88
CA LYS A 126 16.83 -7.76 20.59
C LYS A 126 16.65 -7.52 22.09
N GLU A 127 17.02 -8.49 22.91
CA GLU A 127 16.88 -8.44 24.36
C GLU A 127 17.47 -7.17 24.98
N GLU A 128 18.68 -6.78 24.55
CA GLU A 128 19.34 -5.55 25.05
C GLU A 128 18.52 -4.27 24.78
N ASN A 129 17.77 -4.21 23.68
CA ASN A 129 16.92 -3.06 23.36
C ASN A 129 15.61 -3.11 24.17
N VAL A 130 15.04 -4.29 24.36
CA VAL A 130 13.85 -4.49 25.19
C VAL A 130 14.16 -4.09 26.64
N GLU A 131 15.25 -4.59 27.22
CA GLU A 131 15.68 -4.24 28.58
C GLU A 131 15.96 -2.74 28.74
N PHE A 132 16.61 -2.12 27.75
CA PHE A 132 16.80 -0.68 27.77
C PHE A 132 15.45 0.08 27.74
N LEU A 133 14.54 -0.30 26.85
CA LEU A 133 13.25 0.37 26.70
C LEU A 133 12.34 0.23 27.93
N LYS A 134 12.49 -0.85 28.73
CA LYS A 134 11.81 -0.98 30.03
C LYS A 134 12.20 0.13 31.02
N THR A 135 13.37 0.76 30.86
CA THR A 135 13.83 1.86 31.70
C THR A 135 13.38 3.24 31.22
N VAL A 136 12.76 3.33 30.05
CA VAL A 136 12.37 4.57 29.39
C VAL A 136 10.90 4.87 29.65
N LYS A 137 10.56 6.15 29.91
CA LYS A 137 9.19 6.60 29.91
C LYS A 137 8.67 6.68 28.48
N ILE A 138 7.84 5.72 28.09
CA ILE A 138 7.26 5.66 26.73
C ILE A 138 5.95 6.42 26.70
N SER A 139 5.82 7.35 25.76
CA SER A 139 4.60 8.15 25.56
C SER A 139 3.53 7.39 24.76
N PHE A 140 3.93 6.69 23.70
CA PHE A 140 3.09 5.82 22.87
C PHE A 140 3.95 4.93 21.98
N TYR A 141 3.32 3.93 21.36
CA TYR A 141 3.90 3.15 20.27
C TYR A 141 3.19 3.48 18.96
N ALA A 142 3.94 3.76 17.90
CA ALA A 142 3.42 3.91 16.56
C ALA A 142 3.87 2.73 15.70
N VAL A 143 2.93 1.98 15.14
CA VAL A 143 3.22 0.89 14.18
C VAL A 143 2.96 1.42 12.79
N ASP A 144 4.04 1.85 12.13
CA ASP A 144 3.97 2.34 10.76
C ASP A 144 3.96 1.17 9.78
N GLU A 145 3.33 1.37 8.62
CA GLU A 145 3.08 0.33 7.62
C GLU A 145 2.49 -0.95 8.25
N ALA A 146 1.48 -0.77 9.10
CA ALA A 146 0.88 -1.83 9.91
C ALA A 146 0.35 -3.01 9.08
N HIS A 147 0.11 -2.83 7.77
CA HIS A 147 -0.27 -3.91 6.86
C HIS A 147 0.79 -5.03 6.77
N CYS A 148 2.05 -4.74 7.14
CA CYS A 148 3.11 -5.75 7.19
C CYS A 148 2.85 -6.88 8.21
N ILE A 149 1.91 -6.71 9.14
CA ILE A 149 1.54 -7.75 10.12
C ILE A 149 0.71 -8.88 9.53
N SER A 150 0.04 -8.62 8.40
CA SER A 150 -0.94 -9.52 7.79
C SER A 150 -0.33 -10.39 6.70
N GLU A 151 -0.53 -11.70 6.79
CA GLU A 151 -0.17 -12.65 5.72
C GLU A 151 -0.96 -12.41 4.43
N TRP A 152 -2.13 -11.79 4.54
CA TRP A 152 -2.98 -11.41 3.42
C TRP A 152 -2.55 -10.11 2.76
N GLY A 153 -1.61 -9.38 3.37
CA GLY A 153 -1.05 -8.14 2.84
C GLY A 153 0.04 -8.42 1.79
N HIS A 154 0.30 -7.44 0.95
CA HIS A 154 1.27 -7.53 -0.15
C HIS A 154 2.75 -7.49 0.31
N ASP A 155 3.04 -7.08 1.54
CA ASP A 155 4.40 -6.99 2.14
C ASP A 155 4.39 -7.57 3.56
N PHE A 156 4.01 -8.85 3.68
CA PHE A 156 4.03 -9.54 4.96
C PHE A 156 5.44 -9.65 5.53
N ARG A 157 5.57 -9.34 6.83
CA ARG A 157 6.82 -9.45 7.60
C ARG A 157 6.56 -10.15 8.92
N PRO A 158 7.08 -11.38 9.11
CA PRO A 158 6.84 -12.17 10.33
C PRO A 158 7.22 -11.45 11.63
N GLU A 159 8.20 -10.56 11.57
CA GLU A 159 8.68 -9.77 12.73
C GLU A 159 7.58 -8.86 13.28
N TYR A 160 6.67 -8.38 12.43
CA TYR A 160 5.54 -7.54 12.84
C TYR A 160 4.57 -8.27 13.78
N ARG A 161 4.43 -9.58 13.68
CA ARG A 161 3.60 -10.38 14.60
C ARG A 161 4.16 -10.46 16.02
N ARG A 162 5.44 -10.14 16.19
CA ARG A 162 6.10 -10.10 17.50
C ARG A 162 5.95 -8.75 18.21
N ILE A 163 5.44 -7.70 17.54
CA ILE A 163 5.34 -6.34 18.07
C ILE A 163 4.48 -6.31 19.32
N ARG A 164 3.27 -6.86 19.31
CA ARG A 164 2.36 -6.79 20.46
C ARG A 164 2.91 -7.50 21.72
N PRO A 165 3.43 -8.73 21.63
CA PRO A 165 4.12 -9.37 22.76
C PRO A 165 5.24 -8.50 23.35
N ILE A 166 6.07 -7.89 22.50
CA ILE A 166 7.20 -7.05 22.93
C ILE A 166 6.71 -5.76 23.60
N ILE A 167 5.70 -5.09 23.04
CA ILE A 167 5.08 -3.90 23.66
C ILE A 167 4.57 -4.25 25.07
N ASN A 168 3.92 -5.40 25.24
CA ASN A 168 3.43 -5.84 26.55
C ASN A 168 4.55 -6.12 27.54
N GLU A 169 5.71 -6.56 27.06
CA GLU A 169 6.91 -6.81 27.88
C GLU A 169 7.61 -5.50 28.29
N ILE A 170 7.74 -4.54 27.38
CA ILE A 170 8.38 -3.24 27.64
C ILE A 170 7.54 -2.40 28.62
N GLY A 171 6.24 -2.25 28.33
CA GLY A 171 5.33 -1.50 29.19
C GLY A 171 4.12 -0.96 28.43
N LYS A 172 3.01 -0.76 29.15
CA LYS A 172 1.76 -0.28 28.58
C LYS A 172 1.85 1.21 28.21
N ALA A 173 1.54 1.53 26.97
CA ALA A 173 1.30 2.87 26.46
C ALA A 173 0.28 2.77 25.30
N PRO A 174 -0.36 3.86 24.90
CA PRO A 174 -1.28 3.86 23.74
C PRO A 174 -0.58 3.39 22.47
N VAL A 175 -1.30 2.69 21.61
CA VAL A 175 -0.79 2.22 20.31
C VAL A 175 -1.52 2.94 19.19
N ILE A 176 -0.78 3.54 18.27
CA ILE A 176 -1.31 4.04 17.01
C ILE A 176 -0.77 3.18 15.87
N ALA A 177 -1.65 2.47 15.16
CA ALA A 177 -1.31 1.69 13.98
C ALA A 177 -1.72 2.46 12.72
N LEU A 178 -0.79 2.59 11.77
CA LEU A 178 -1.01 3.40 10.56
C LEU A 178 -0.68 2.58 9.31
N THR A 179 -1.53 2.69 8.29
CA THR A 179 -1.24 2.14 6.98
C THR A 179 -1.93 2.95 5.88
N ALA A 180 -1.37 2.88 4.66
CA ALA A 180 -1.98 3.47 3.47
C ALA A 180 -2.85 2.47 2.70
N THR A 181 -2.61 1.18 2.88
CA THR A 181 -3.17 0.10 2.05
C THR A 181 -3.58 -1.06 2.94
N ALA A 182 -4.87 -1.23 3.14
CA ALA A 182 -5.39 -2.41 3.82
C ALA A 182 -6.82 -2.69 3.35
N THR A 183 -7.04 -3.87 2.77
CA THR A 183 -8.38 -4.39 2.51
C THR A 183 -9.11 -4.67 3.83
N PRO A 184 -10.43 -4.83 3.86
CA PRO A 184 -11.18 -5.14 5.08
C PRO A 184 -10.59 -6.32 5.86
N LYS A 185 -10.17 -7.38 5.16
CA LYS A 185 -9.51 -8.55 5.76
C LYS A 185 -8.18 -8.19 6.43
N VAL A 186 -7.35 -7.40 5.76
CA VAL A 186 -6.07 -6.93 6.31
C VAL A 186 -6.29 -6.00 7.52
N GLN A 187 -7.32 -5.13 7.48
CA GLN A 187 -7.69 -4.27 8.60
C GLN A 187 -8.04 -5.09 9.84
N HIS A 188 -8.88 -6.12 9.68
CA HIS A 188 -9.25 -7.03 10.78
C HIS A 188 -8.02 -7.76 11.35
N ASP A 189 -7.14 -8.26 10.48
CA ASP A 189 -5.93 -8.97 10.90
C ASP A 189 -4.94 -8.06 11.65
N ILE A 190 -4.80 -6.79 11.23
CA ILE A 190 -4.01 -5.78 11.95
C ILE A 190 -4.56 -5.59 13.38
N GLN A 191 -5.86 -5.31 13.50
CA GLN A 191 -6.50 -5.04 14.80
C GLN A 191 -6.37 -6.26 15.73
N LYS A 192 -6.59 -7.47 15.21
CA LYS A 192 -6.46 -8.71 15.97
C LYS A 192 -5.04 -8.94 16.47
N ASN A 193 -4.04 -8.86 15.59
CA ASN A 193 -2.65 -9.16 15.94
C ASN A 193 -2.01 -8.09 16.85
N LEU A 194 -2.45 -6.83 16.75
CA LEU A 194 -2.03 -5.77 17.66
C LEU A 194 -2.89 -5.66 18.93
N GLY A 195 -3.92 -6.51 19.08
CA GLY A 195 -4.84 -6.46 20.23
C GLY A 195 -5.61 -5.13 20.31
N MET A 196 -5.98 -4.58 19.16
CA MET A 196 -6.63 -3.27 19.00
C MET A 196 -8.08 -3.40 18.48
N VAL A 197 -8.79 -4.46 18.87
CA VAL A 197 -10.15 -4.72 18.36
C VAL A 197 -11.13 -3.61 18.76
N ASP A 198 -10.92 -3.02 19.95
CA ASP A 198 -11.75 -1.91 20.47
C ASP A 198 -11.17 -0.52 20.16
N ALA A 199 -10.10 -0.44 19.36
CA ALA A 199 -9.49 0.84 19.00
C ALA A 199 -10.40 1.68 18.10
N GLU A 200 -10.36 3.00 18.28
CA GLU A 200 -11.04 3.91 17.36
C GLU A 200 -10.38 3.89 15.98
N VAL A 201 -11.21 3.71 14.94
CA VAL A 201 -10.76 3.55 13.56
C VAL A 201 -11.02 4.83 12.76
N PHE A 202 -9.97 5.45 12.30
CA PHE A 202 -10.04 6.63 11.43
C PHE A 202 -9.74 6.24 10.00
N LYS A 203 -10.74 6.28 9.14
CA LYS A 203 -10.61 5.99 7.71
C LYS A 203 -10.69 7.29 6.90
N SER A 204 -9.68 7.51 6.06
CA SER A 204 -9.75 8.48 4.98
C SER A 204 -10.07 7.77 3.67
N SER A 205 -10.75 8.47 2.76
CA SER A 205 -11.05 7.90 1.45
C SER A 205 -9.77 7.52 0.69
N PHE A 206 -9.82 6.37 0.02
CA PHE A 206 -8.78 5.93 -0.93
C PHE A 206 -8.88 6.67 -2.27
N ASN A 207 -9.94 7.45 -2.48
CA ASN A 207 -10.13 8.16 -3.73
C ASN A 207 -9.06 9.25 -3.94
N ARG A 208 -8.42 9.20 -5.09
CA ARG A 208 -7.45 10.18 -5.57
C ARG A 208 -8.00 10.80 -6.87
N PRO A 209 -8.91 11.79 -6.78
CA PRO A 209 -9.62 12.33 -7.95
C PRO A 209 -8.68 12.97 -8.97
N ASN A 210 -7.52 13.44 -8.53
CA ASN A 210 -6.48 14.05 -9.37
C ASN A 210 -5.66 13.04 -10.18
N LEU A 211 -5.85 11.72 -9.99
CA LEU A 211 -5.12 10.70 -10.74
C LEU A 211 -5.96 10.15 -11.88
N TYR A 212 -5.41 10.16 -13.09
CA TYR A 212 -5.92 9.46 -14.24
C TYR A 212 -5.38 8.02 -14.28
N TYR A 213 -6.24 7.04 -14.51
CA TYR A 213 -5.86 5.63 -14.58
C TYR A 213 -6.11 5.06 -15.98
N GLU A 214 -5.11 4.38 -16.53
CA GLU A 214 -5.18 3.76 -17.84
C GLU A 214 -4.45 2.42 -17.89
N VAL A 215 -5.04 1.43 -18.53
CA VAL A 215 -4.41 0.15 -18.84
C VAL A 215 -4.27 0.00 -20.35
N ARG A 216 -3.04 -0.15 -20.84
CA ARG A 216 -2.70 -0.31 -22.26
C ARG A 216 -2.25 -1.75 -22.54
N PRO A 217 -2.58 -2.30 -23.72
CA PRO A 217 -1.99 -3.58 -24.15
C PRO A 217 -0.48 -3.46 -24.26
N LYS A 218 0.23 -4.45 -23.72
CA LYS A 218 1.68 -4.55 -23.82
C LYS A 218 2.06 -5.19 -25.14
N THR A 219 2.56 -4.39 -26.06
CA THR A 219 2.99 -4.79 -27.40
C THR A 219 4.51 -4.76 -27.53
N ASN A 220 5.04 -5.20 -28.67
CA ASN A 220 6.47 -5.09 -28.97
C ASN A 220 6.96 -3.63 -29.10
N ASN A 221 6.06 -2.66 -29.19
CA ASN A 221 6.35 -1.23 -29.33
C ASN A 221 6.32 -0.45 -28.02
N ILE A 222 6.23 -1.14 -26.88
CA ILE A 222 6.08 -0.50 -25.56
C ILE A 222 7.16 0.55 -25.27
N ASP A 223 8.42 0.26 -25.58
CA ASP A 223 9.52 1.20 -25.33
C ASP A 223 9.32 2.50 -26.14
N ARG A 224 8.87 2.38 -27.41
CA ARG A 224 8.54 3.52 -28.28
C ARG A 224 7.36 4.31 -27.74
N ASP A 225 6.34 3.63 -27.23
CA ASP A 225 5.15 4.27 -26.67
C ASP A 225 5.49 5.06 -25.41
N ILE A 226 6.35 4.51 -24.55
CA ILE A 226 6.86 5.19 -23.35
C ILE A 226 7.69 6.42 -23.74
N ILE A 227 8.63 6.30 -24.68
CA ILE A 227 9.43 7.43 -25.16
C ILE A 227 8.54 8.54 -25.70
N LYS A 228 7.54 8.20 -26.54
CA LYS A 228 6.60 9.16 -27.09
C LYS A 228 5.79 9.86 -25.99
N PHE A 229 5.32 9.09 -25.00
CA PHE A 229 4.60 9.62 -23.87
C PHE A 229 5.44 10.63 -23.06
N ILE A 230 6.69 10.27 -22.74
CA ILE A 230 7.58 11.15 -21.95
C ILE A 230 7.90 12.43 -22.74
N LYS A 231 8.20 12.33 -24.05
CA LYS A 231 8.47 13.49 -24.89
C LYS A 231 7.27 14.45 -25.00
N ASN A 232 6.04 13.92 -24.97
CA ASN A 232 4.83 14.72 -24.93
C ASN A 232 4.54 15.32 -23.53
N ASN A 233 5.26 14.86 -22.52
CA ASN A 233 5.21 15.32 -21.13
C ASN A 233 6.59 15.82 -20.67
N SER A 234 7.35 16.45 -21.58
CA SER A 234 8.64 17.06 -21.26
C SER A 234 8.50 18.01 -20.04
N GLU A 235 9.55 18.14 -19.26
CA GLU A 235 9.57 18.97 -18.03
C GLU A 235 8.71 18.43 -16.86
N LYS A 236 8.16 17.20 -16.97
CA LYS A 236 7.41 16.55 -15.91
C LYS A 236 8.20 15.40 -15.31
N SER A 237 8.24 15.33 -13.99
CA SER A 237 8.87 14.20 -13.28
C SER A 237 8.02 12.95 -13.35
N GLY A 238 8.65 11.79 -13.54
CA GLY A 238 7.96 10.50 -13.60
C GLY A 238 8.74 9.32 -13.08
N ILE A 239 8.00 8.26 -12.74
CA ILE A 239 8.54 6.99 -12.27
C ILE A 239 8.04 5.89 -13.19
N ILE A 240 8.95 4.99 -13.60
CA ILE A 240 8.63 3.81 -14.41
C ILE A 240 9.00 2.56 -13.64
N TYR A 241 8.03 1.72 -13.32
CA TYR A 241 8.23 0.46 -12.62
C TYR A 241 8.39 -0.71 -13.59
N CYS A 242 9.49 -1.46 -13.42
CA CYS A 242 9.77 -2.69 -14.14
C CYS A 242 9.96 -3.86 -13.15
N LEU A 243 9.62 -5.07 -13.57
CA LEU A 243 9.71 -6.26 -12.73
C LEU A 243 11.15 -6.71 -12.49
N SER A 244 12.05 -6.57 -13.48
CA SER A 244 13.42 -7.06 -13.40
C SER A 244 14.47 -5.93 -13.42
N ARG A 245 15.57 -6.15 -12.68
CA ARG A 245 16.74 -5.24 -12.64
C ARG A 245 17.30 -5.00 -14.04
N LYS A 246 17.45 -6.07 -14.83
CA LYS A 246 17.93 -5.99 -16.20
C LYS A 246 17.07 -5.06 -17.06
N LYS A 247 15.72 -5.18 -16.98
CA LYS A 247 14.84 -4.29 -17.76
C LYS A 247 14.89 -2.85 -17.29
N VAL A 248 15.11 -2.61 -15.99
CA VAL A 248 15.32 -1.26 -15.44
C VAL A 248 16.55 -0.60 -16.09
N GLU A 249 17.68 -1.30 -16.13
CA GLU A 249 18.93 -0.79 -16.74
C GLU A 249 18.74 -0.57 -18.24
N GLU A 250 18.28 -1.57 -18.99
CA GLU A 250 18.03 -1.48 -20.43
C GLU A 250 17.09 -0.31 -20.80
N LEU A 251 15.98 -0.14 -20.07
CA LEU A 251 15.04 0.93 -20.37
C LEU A 251 15.62 2.30 -20.03
N ALA A 252 16.35 2.45 -18.93
CA ALA A 252 17.03 3.70 -18.59
C ALA A 252 18.02 4.10 -19.67
N GLU A 253 18.83 3.17 -20.21
CA GLU A 253 19.76 3.40 -21.32
C GLU A 253 19.02 3.81 -22.61
N ILE A 254 17.93 3.12 -22.95
CA ILE A 254 17.10 3.45 -24.11
C ILE A 254 16.53 4.87 -23.99
N LEU A 255 16.03 5.27 -22.80
CA LEU A 255 15.53 6.62 -22.57
C LEU A 255 16.62 7.67 -22.71
N GLN A 256 17.81 7.43 -22.15
CA GLN A 256 18.97 8.32 -22.27
C GLN A 256 19.42 8.47 -23.73
N ALA A 257 19.49 7.39 -24.49
CA ALA A 257 19.80 7.41 -25.91
C ALA A 257 18.80 8.21 -26.75
N ASN A 258 17.58 8.39 -26.25
CA ASN A 258 16.53 9.21 -26.87
C ASN A 258 16.45 10.65 -26.30
N GLY A 259 17.45 11.08 -25.53
CA GLY A 259 17.56 12.43 -24.98
C GLY A 259 16.69 12.69 -23.76
N ILE A 260 16.23 11.64 -23.07
CA ILE A 260 15.46 11.74 -21.84
C ILE A 260 16.41 11.60 -20.64
N ASN A 261 16.36 12.54 -19.72
CA ASN A 261 17.20 12.53 -18.52
C ASN A 261 16.64 11.52 -17.49
N ALA A 262 17.00 10.26 -17.69
CA ALA A 262 16.54 9.13 -16.88
C ALA A 262 17.69 8.46 -16.12
N ARG A 263 17.39 7.83 -14.97
CA ARG A 263 18.32 6.99 -14.20
C ARG A 263 17.66 5.70 -13.75
N ALA A 264 18.48 4.66 -13.65
CA ALA A 264 18.07 3.37 -13.11
C ALA A 264 18.08 3.38 -11.56
N TYR A 265 17.17 2.61 -10.95
CA TYR A 265 17.16 2.40 -9.50
C TYR A 265 16.68 0.99 -9.15
N HIS A 266 17.53 0.18 -8.53
CA HIS A 266 17.15 -1.15 -8.02
C HIS A 266 18.10 -1.62 -6.90
N ALA A 267 17.68 -2.60 -6.11
CA ALA A 267 18.43 -3.08 -4.96
C ALA A 267 19.78 -3.73 -5.28
N GLY A 268 20.05 -4.09 -6.55
CA GLY A 268 21.33 -4.63 -6.99
C GLY A 268 22.43 -3.59 -7.23
N MET A 269 22.08 -2.29 -7.23
CA MET A 269 23.06 -1.20 -7.37
C MET A 269 23.77 -0.97 -6.03
N ASP A 270 24.97 -0.41 -6.08
CA ASP A 270 25.67 0.03 -4.87
C ASP A 270 24.90 1.15 -4.14
N SER A 271 25.12 1.26 -2.83
CA SER A 271 24.35 2.19 -1.98
C SER A 271 24.60 3.65 -2.34
N ALA A 272 25.82 4.02 -2.74
CA ALA A 272 26.17 5.39 -3.07
C ALA A 272 25.44 5.85 -4.33
N THR A 273 25.48 5.06 -5.40
CA THR A 273 24.78 5.33 -6.66
C THR A 273 23.26 5.38 -6.45
N ARG A 274 22.69 4.49 -5.64
CA ARG A 274 21.25 4.54 -5.32
C ARG A 274 20.87 5.84 -4.61
N THR A 275 21.63 6.23 -3.59
CA THR A 275 21.38 7.48 -2.86
C THR A 275 21.51 8.67 -3.79
N GLN A 276 22.57 8.71 -4.61
CA GLN A 276 22.78 9.82 -5.56
C GLN A 276 21.63 9.93 -6.57
N ASN A 277 21.20 8.82 -7.18
CA ASN A 277 20.09 8.84 -8.16
C ASN A 277 18.77 9.26 -7.51
N GLN A 278 18.53 8.88 -6.26
CA GLN A 278 17.36 9.31 -5.48
C GLN A 278 17.43 10.81 -5.18
N ASP A 279 18.55 11.30 -4.68
CA ASP A 279 18.74 12.71 -4.35
C ASP A 279 18.63 13.59 -5.60
N ASP A 280 19.23 13.17 -6.71
CA ASP A 280 19.17 13.90 -7.98
C ASP A 280 17.72 13.96 -8.52
N PHE A 281 16.91 12.91 -8.31
CA PHE A 281 15.49 12.94 -8.65
C PHE A 281 14.68 13.87 -7.73
N LEU A 282 14.94 13.85 -6.42
CA LEU A 282 14.27 14.74 -5.46
C LEU A 282 14.65 16.20 -5.71
N MET A 283 15.88 16.47 -6.13
CA MET A 283 16.41 17.82 -6.44
C MET A 283 16.15 18.26 -7.89
N GLU A 284 15.31 17.55 -8.63
CA GLU A 284 14.93 17.87 -10.03
C GLU A 284 16.10 17.92 -11.02
N LYS A 285 17.22 17.24 -10.71
CA LYS A 285 18.36 17.10 -11.62
C LYS A 285 18.13 16.00 -12.65
N ILE A 286 17.23 15.09 -12.39
CA ILE A 286 16.74 14.05 -13.32
C ILE A 286 15.22 14.04 -13.35
N ASP A 287 14.67 13.78 -14.53
CA ASP A 287 13.23 13.86 -14.78
C ASP A 287 12.54 12.51 -14.54
N VAL A 288 13.25 11.41 -14.82
CA VAL A 288 12.67 10.06 -14.83
C VAL A 288 13.51 9.08 -14.04
N ILE A 289 12.87 8.37 -13.12
CA ILE A 289 13.44 7.18 -12.50
C ILE A 289 12.81 5.93 -13.12
N VAL A 290 13.65 5.04 -13.64
CA VAL A 290 13.27 3.68 -14.04
C VAL A 290 13.66 2.75 -12.90
N ALA A 291 12.71 2.05 -12.29
CA ALA A 291 12.97 1.34 -11.05
C ALA A 291 12.27 -0.01 -10.94
N THR A 292 12.79 -0.86 -10.06
CA THR A 292 12.00 -1.94 -9.44
C THR A 292 11.22 -1.39 -8.25
N ILE A 293 10.39 -2.23 -7.61
CA ILE A 293 9.68 -1.89 -6.36
C ILE A 293 10.61 -1.41 -5.23
N ALA A 294 11.94 -1.56 -5.39
CA ALA A 294 12.94 -1.03 -4.45
C ALA A 294 12.93 0.51 -4.39
N PHE A 295 12.48 1.20 -5.44
CA PHE A 295 12.18 2.63 -5.42
C PHE A 295 10.77 2.83 -4.90
N GLY A 296 10.62 2.64 -3.59
CA GLY A 296 9.34 2.47 -2.96
C GLY A 296 9.14 3.36 -1.74
N MET A 297 8.84 2.73 -0.61
CA MET A 297 8.56 3.42 0.66
C MET A 297 9.68 4.42 1.01
N GLY A 298 9.29 5.62 1.46
CA GLY A 298 10.23 6.68 1.85
C GLY A 298 10.58 7.70 0.75
N ILE A 299 10.09 7.53 -0.47
CA ILE A 299 10.25 8.54 -1.53
C ILE A 299 9.11 9.55 -1.39
N ASP A 300 9.46 10.78 -1.09
CA ASP A 300 8.51 11.89 -0.90
C ASP A 300 8.83 13.05 -1.84
N LYS A 301 8.54 12.85 -3.14
CA LYS A 301 8.54 13.91 -4.16
C LYS A 301 7.07 14.26 -4.45
N PRO A 302 6.62 15.49 -4.14
CA PRO A 302 5.20 15.84 -4.23
C PRO A 302 4.68 15.97 -5.66
N ASP A 303 5.53 16.35 -6.59
CA ASP A 303 5.21 16.79 -7.97
C ASP A 303 5.51 15.75 -9.04
N VAL A 304 5.50 14.46 -8.70
CA VAL A 304 5.53 13.39 -9.70
C VAL A 304 4.26 13.45 -10.54
N ARG A 305 4.40 13.61 -11.86
CA ARG A 305 3.26 13.80 -12.78
C ARG A 305 2.82 12.53 -13.47
N TYR A 306 3.65 11.49 -13.52
CA TYR A 306 3.23 10.20 -14.05
C TYR A 306 3.94 9.04 -13.37
N VAL A 307 3.20 7.94 -13.26
CA VAL A 307 3.71 6.64 -12.86
C VAL A 307 3.33 5.63 -13.95
N ILE A 308 4.34 5.00 -14.52
CA ILE A 308 4.18 4.00 -15.57
C ILE A 308 4.57 2.63 -15.03
N HIS A 309 3.70 1.65 -15.18
CA HIS A 309 4.02 0.25 -14.95
C HIS A 309 4.33 -0.43 -16.29
N TYR A 310 5.62 -0.71 -16.51
CA TYR A 310 6.08 -1.48 -17.67
C TYR A 310 5.59 -2.93 -17.59
N ASP A 311 5.58 -3.48 -16.40
CA ASP A 311 5.01 -4.77 -16.05
C ASP A 311 3.91 -4.55 -14.99
N ILE A 312 2.85 -5.36 -15.06
CA ILE A 312 1.78 -5.29 -14.05
C ILE A 312 2.34 -5.62 -12.65
N PRO A 313 1.94 -4.89 -11.59
CA PRO A 313 2.36 -5.20 -10.24
C PRO A 313 1.76 -6.50 -9.71
N LYS A 314 2.32 -7.02 -8.62
CA LYS A 314 1.92 -8.31 -8.02
C LYS A 314 0.56 -8.26 -7.31
N SER A 315 0.11 -7.07 -6.93
CA SER A 315 -1.13 -6.85 -6.19
C SER A 315 -1.68 -5.45 -6.43
N LEU A 316 -2.96 -5.26 -6.18
CA LEU A 316 -3.61 -3.94 -6.26
C LEU A 316 -3.16 -3.01 -5.13
N GLU A 317 -2.77 -3.53 -3.97
CA GLU A 317 -2.18 -2.71 -2.90
C GLU A 317 -0.84 -2.11 -3.35
N GLY A 318 0.04 -2.93 -3.93
CA GLY A 318 1.30 -2.46 -4.52
C GLY A 318 1.05 -1.43 -5.62
N TYR A 319 0.10 -1.71 -6.51
CA TYR A 319 -0.32 -0.78 -7.55
C TYR A 319 -0.79 0.56 -6.97
N TYR A 320 -1.64 0.53 -5.96
CA TYR A 320 -2.16 1.73 -5.30
C TYR A 320 -1.04 2.52 -4.60
N GLN A 321 -0.10 1.85 -3.93
CA GLN A 321 1.06 2.48 -3.30
C GLN A 321 1.96 3.16 -4.33
N GLU A 322 2.23 2.48 -5.46
CA GLU A 322 3.12 2.97 -6.52
C GLU A 322 2.48 4.11 -7.29
N THR A 323 1.22 3.98 -7.72
CA THR A 323 0.47 5.05 -8.38
C THR A 323 0.21 6.24 -7.46
N GLY A 324 0.04 6.00 -6.16
CA GLY A 324 -0.14 7.01 -5.12
C GLY A 324 1.05 7.97 -4.94
N ARG A 325 2.19 7.72 -5.62
CA ARG A 325 3.32 8.65 -5.68
C ARG A 325 3.06 9.83 -6.59
N ALA A 326 2.18 9.66 -7.58
CA ALA A 326 1.80 10.75 -8.47
C ALA A 326 0.90 11.78 -7.76
N GLY A 327 1.10 13.05 -8.05
CA GLY A 327 0.23 14.14 -7.64
C GLY A 327 0.00 14.27 -6.14
N ARG A 328 1.01 14.09 -5.30
CA ARG A 328 0.89 14.25 -3.84
C ARG A 328 0.61 15.68 -3.41
N ASP A 329 1.00 16.64 -4.22
CA ASP A 329 0.70 18.06 -4.07
C ASP A 329 -0.73 18.44 -4.45
N GLY A 330 -1.56 17.47 -4.89
CA GLY A 330 -2.91 17.69 -5.39
C GLY A 330 -2.96 18.01 -6.89
N GLY A 331 -1.83 18.17 -7.54
CA GLY A 331 -1.74 18.34 -8.99
C GLY A 331 -2.12 17.05 -9.75
N GLU A 332 -2.44 17.19 -11.04
CA GLU A 332 -2.80 16.07 -11.90
C GLU A 332 -1.66 15.04 -12.00
N GLY A 333 -2.02 13.76 -11.99
CA GLY A 333 -1.11 12.66 -12.18
C GLY A 333 -1.67 11.61 -13.14
N GLN A 334 -0.80 11.03 -13.97
CA GLN A 334 -1.17 9.98 -14.93
C GLN A 334 -0.58 8.63 -14.49
N CYS A 335 -1.44 7.63 -14.35
CA CYS A 335 -1.07 6.28 -13.96
C CYS A 335 -1.35 5.33 -15.13
N ILE A 336 -0.29 4.90 -15.83
CA ILE A 336 -0.38 4.07 -17.04
C ILE A 336 0.20 2.70 -16.74
N THR A 337 -0.55 1.66 -17.03
CA THR A 337 -0.11 0.28 -16.83
C THR A 337 -0.14 -0.49 -18.14
N PHE A 338 0.97 -1.08 -18.52
CA PHE A 338 1.02 -2.00 -19.65
C PHE A 338 0.76 -3.42 -19.17
N TYR A 339 -0.14 -4.12 -19.87
CA TYR A 339 -0.59 -5.45 -19.47
C TYR A 339 -0.59 -6.44 -20.63
N THR A 340 -0.16 -7.66 -20.33
CA THR A 340 -0.36 -8.87 -21.15
C THR A 340 -0.44 -10.09 -20.24
N ASN A 341 -1.19 -11.13 -20.64
CA ASN A 341 -1.28 -12.38 -19.89
C ASN A 341 0.09 -13.06 -19.65
N LYS A 342 1.08 -12.79 -20.50
CA LYS A 342 2.46 -13.28 -20.29
C LYS A 342 3.11 -12.73 -19.03
N ASP A 343 2.65 -11.57 -18.53
CA ASP A 343 3.18 -10.99 -17.29
C ASP A 343 2.73 -11.81 -16.08
N LEU A 344 1.51 -12.36 -16.09
CA LEU A 344 1.03 -13.26 -15.04
C LEU A 344 1.91 -14.50 -14.91
N GLN A 345 2.23 -15.14 -16.03
CA GLN A 345 3.10 -16.33 -16.05
C GLN A 345 4.51 -16.04 -15.50
N LYS A 346 5.04 -14.82 -15.74
CA LYS A 346 6.32 -14.41 -15.16
C LYS A 346 6.21 -14.22 -13.65
N LEU A 347 5.13 -13.57 -13.19
CA LEU A 347 4.90 -13.31 -11.77
C LEU A 347 4.66 -14.60 -11.00
N GLU A 348 3.93 -15.56 -11.56
CA GLU A 348 3.75 -16.90 -10.98
C GLU A 348 5.07 -17.64 -10.78
N LYS A 349 6.03 -17.51 -11.73
CA LYS A 349 7.36 -18.10 -11.57
C LYS A 349 8.13 -17.54 -10.37
N PHE A 350 7.94 -16.27 -10.02
CA PHE A 350 8.56 -15.69 -8.83
C PHE A 350 7.99 -16.20 -7.51
N MET A 351 6.82 -16.86 -7.54
CA MET A 351 6.23 -17.49 -6.37
C MET A 351 6.68 -18.95 -6.18
N GLN A 352 7.28 -19.57 -7.21
CA GLN A 352 7.80 -20.92 -7.11
C GLN A 352 8.88 -21.04 -6.04
N GLY A 353 8.81 -22.08 -5.22
CA GLY A 353 9.73 -22.31 -4.11
C GLY A 353 9.36 -21.65 -2.79
N LYS A 354 8.30 -20.82 -2.75
CA LYS A 354 7.73 -20.32 -1.52
C LYS A 354 6.83 -21.36 -0.83
N PRO A 355 6.51 -21.20 0.48
CA PRO A 355 5.51 -22.01 1.14
C PRO A 355 4.16 -22.02 0.37
N VAL A 356 3.46 -23.13 0.40
CA VAL A 356 2.21 -23.31 -0.37
C VAL A 356 1.18 -22.22 -0.06
N ALA A 357 1.00 -21.90 1.21
CA ALA A 357 0.08 -20.84 1.64
C ALA A 357 0.43 -19.47 1.03
N GLU A 358 1.73 -19.11 0.97
CA GLU A 358 2.16 -17.87 0.33
C GLU A 358 1.94 -17.88 -1.18
N GLN A 359 2.08 -19.06 -1.84
CA GLN A 359 1.80 -19.20 -3.26
C GLN A 359 0.31 -19.01 -3.55
N GLU A 360 -0.57 -19.55 -2.73
CA GLU A 360 -2.03 -19.42 -2.89
C GLU A 360 -2.48 -17.95 -2.72
N ILE A 361 -2.01 -17.30 -1.66
CA ILE A 361 -2.28 -15.87 -1.44
C ILE A 361 -1.75 -15.04 -2.61
N GLY A 362 -0.49 -15.28 -3.02
CA GLY A 362 0.12 -14.57 -4.15
C GLY A 362 -0.65 -14.76 -5.47
N LYS A 363 -1.15 -15.95 -5.74
CA LYS A 363 -2.00 -16.22 -6.92
C LYS A 363 -3.32 -15.44 -6.85
N GLN A 364 -3.96 -15.41 -5.68
CA GLN A 364 -5.20 -14.66 -5.50
C GLN A 364 -4.98 -13.15 -5.75
N LEU A 365 -3.96 -12.55 -5.16
CA LEU A 365 -3.61 -11.14 -5.38
C LEU A 365 -3.32 -10.84 -6.85
N LEU A 366 -2.66 -11.77 -7.54
CA LEU A 366 -2.34 -11.65 -8.95
C LEU A 366 -3.59 -11.72 -9.83
N LEU A 367 -4.53 -12.61 -9.52
CA LEU A 367 -5.83 -12.71 -10.18
C LEU A 367 -6.65 -11.43 -10.03
N GLU A 368 -6.69 -10.82 -8.84
CA GLU A 368 -7.36 -9.54 -8.61
C GLU A 368 -6.73 -8.42 -9.46
N THR A 369 -5.40 -8.42 -9.59
CA THR A 369 -4.69 -7.43 -10.40
C THR A 369 -4.95 -7.63 -11.90
N ALA A 370 -4.97 -8.87 -12.38
CA ALA A 370 -5.36 -9.22 -13.74
C ALA A 370 -6.81 -8.81 -14.03
N ALA A 371 -7.67 -9.07 -13.07
CA ALA A 371 -9.08 -8.70 -13.11
C ALA A 371 -9.27 -7.20 -13.27
N TYR A 372 -8.53 -6.39 -12.54
CA TYR A 372 -8.49 -4.94 -12.69
C TYR A 372 -8.02 -4.53 -14.09
N ALA A 373 -6.94 -5.14 -14.58
CA ALA A 373 -6.37 -4.81 -15.89
C ALA A 373 -7.32 -5.13 -17.05
N GLU A 374 -8.04 -6.23 -16.98
CA GLU A 374 -8.95 -6.71 -18.03
C GLU A 374 -10.36 -6.10 -17.97
N SER A 375 -10.75 -5.54 -16.82
CA SER A 375 -12.08 -4.97 -16.60
C SER A 375 -12.42 -3.85 -17.57
N SER A 376 -13.70 -3.78 -17.95
CA SER A 376 -14.31 -2.65 -18.64
C SER A 376 -15.03 -1.67 -17.70
N VAL A 377 -15.11 -2.00 -16.41
CA VAL A 377 -15.69 -1.13 -15.37
C VAL A 377 -14.76 0.04 -15.09
N CYS A 378 -15.30 1.14 -14.59
CA CYS A 378 -14.53 2.28 -14.13
C CYS A 378 -13.33 1.85 -13.26
N ARG A 379 -12.11 2.22 -13.65
CA ARG A 379 -10.88 1.86 -12.94
C ARG A 379 -10.91 2.30 -11.48
N ARG A 380 -11.39 3.50 -11.23
CA ARG A 380 -11.53 4.08 -9.90
C ARG A 380 -12.51 3.30 -9.05
N LYS A 381 -13.70 2.98 -9.58
CA LYS A 381 -14.71 2.19 -8.89
C LYS A 381 -14.18 0.82 -8.50
N THR A 382 -13.50 0.14 -9.42
CA THR A 382 -12.88 -1.17 -9.16
C THR A 382 -11.82 -1.10 -8.06
N LEU A 383 -10.96 -0.07 -8.09
CA LEU A 383 -9.88 0.10 -7.11
C LEU A 383 -10.42 0.44 -5.72
N LEU A 384 -11.41 1.33 -5.62
CA LEU A 384 -12.04 1.70 -4.35
C LEU A 384 -12.79 0.53 -3.73
N HIS A 385 -13.56 -0.19 -4.56
CA HIS A 385 -14.26 -1.42 -4.12
C HIS A 385 -13.28 -2.47 -3.56
N TYR A 386 -12.11 -2.64 -4.18
CA TYR A 386 -11.08 -3.54 -3.67
C TYR A 386 -10.65 -3.21 -2.23
N PHE A 387 -10.60 -1.93 -1.87
CA PHE A 387 -10.29 -1.48 -0.51
C PHE A 387 -11.51 -1.40 0.41
N GLY A 388 -12.67 -1.86 -0.04
CA GLY A 388 -13.93 -1.83 0.73
C GLY A 388 -14.57 -0.44 0.81
N GLU A 389 -14.28 0.44 -0.15
CA GLU A 389 -14.90 1.76 -0.26
C GLU A 389 -15.93 1.78 -1.40
N GLU A 390 -17.15 2.18 -1.10
CA GLU A 390 -18.19 2.37 -2.09
C GLU A 390 -17.93 3.64 -2.90
N TYR A 391 -18.09 3.53 -4.22
CA TYR A 391 -18.04 4.67 -5.14
C TYR A 391 -19.35 4.79 -5.90
N MET A 392 -20.14 5.81 -5.53
CA MET A 392 -21.52 5.96 -5.98
C MET A 392 -21.63 6.47 -7.43
N GLU A 393 -20.57 7.09 -7.96
CA GLU A 393 -20.59 7.63 -9.31
C GLU A 393 -20.47 6.50 -10.34
N GLU A 394 -21.28 6.54 -11.38
CA GLU A 394 -21.21 5.59 -12.50
C GLU A 394 -19.98 5.81 -13.36
N ASN A 395 -19.58 7.07 -13.52
CA ASN A 395 -18.48 7.51 -14.38
C ASN A 395 -17.57 8.48 -13.62
N CYS A 396 -16.31 8.13 -13.45
CA CYS A 396 -15.37 9.01 -12.75
C CYS A 396 -14.82 10.15 -13.63
N GLY A 397 -15.11 10.17 -14.94
CA GLY A 397 -14.60 11.16 -15.89
C GLY A 397 -13.09 11.19 -16.08
N ASN A 398 -12.34 10.32 -15.37
CA ASN A 398 -10.87 10.39 -15.28
C ASN A 398 -10.22 9.00 -15.27
N CYS A 399 -10.65 8.10 -16.17
CA CYS A 399 -9.98 6.84 -16.49
C CYS A 399 -10.27 6.42 -17.94
N ASP A 400 -9.45 5.51 -18.46
CA ASP A 400 -9.57 4.99 -19.83
C ASP A 400 -10.95 4.41 -20.15
N ASN A 401 -11.49 3.59 -19.23
CA ASN A 401 -12.78 2.93 -19.42
C ASN A 401 -13.97 3.93 -19.40
N CYS A 402 -13.86 5.00 -18.63
CA CYS A 402 -14.91 6.03 -18.59
C CYS A 402 -14.85 6.99 -19.78
N LEU A 403 -13.64 7.33 -20.24
CA LEU A 403 -13.45 8.22 -21.39
C LEU A 403 -13.67 7.50 -22.73
N ASN A 404 -13.39 6.17 -22.77
CA ASN A 404 -13.58 5.34 -23.95
C ASN A 404 -14.34 4.07 -23.57
N PRO A 405 -15.65 4.19 -23.27
CA PRO A 405 -16.43 3.05 -22.79
C PRO A 405 -16.48 1.94 -23.83
N LYS A 406 -16.22 0.72 -23.38
CA LYS A 406 -16.33 -0.47 -24.20
C LYS A 406 -17.79 -0.80 -24.46
N LYS A 407 -18.08 -1.43 -25.60
CA LYS A 407 -19.43 -1.91 -25.90
C LYS A 407 -19.90 -2.86 -24.80
N GLN A 408 -21.04 -2.54 -24.22
CA GLN A 408 -21.69 -3.40 -23.23
C GLN A 408 -22.52 -4.47 -23.96
N VAL A 409 -22.64 -5.62 -23.31
CA VAL A 409 -23.52 -6.71 -23.75
C VAL A 409 -24.53 -6.97 -22.63
N GLU A 410 -25.73 -7.38 -23.01
CA GLU A 410 -26.72 -7.85 -22.06
C GLU A 410 -26.22 -9.13 -21.39
N ALA A 411 -26.23 -9.17 -20.06
CA ALA A 411 -25.72 -10.30 -19.28
C ALA A 411 -26.66 -10.73 -18.15
N GLN A 412 -27.94 -10.32 -18.21
CA GLN A 412 -28.90 -10.65 -17.15
C GLN A 412 -29.05 -12.17 -16.98
N GLU A 413 -29.15 -12.92 -18.10
CA GLU A 413 -29.27 -14.38 -18.04
C GLU A 413 -28.03 -15.03 -17.40
N LEU A 414 -26.84 -14.55 -17.79
CA LEU A 414 -25.59 -15.04 -17.18
C LEU A 414 -25.52 -14.74 -15.68
N LEU A 415 -25.98 -13.55 -15.28
CA LEU A 415 -26.03 -13.18 -13.86
C LEU A 415 -27.03 -14.05 -13.09
N CYS A 416 -28.20 -14.34 -13.64
CA CYS A 416 -29.16 -15.26 -13.03
C CYS A 416 -28.56 -16.66 -12.85
N THR A 417 -27.88 -17.20 -13.85
CA THR A 417 -27.19 -18.50 -13.76
C THR A 417 -26.16 -18.53 -12.62
N VAL A 418 -25.37 -17.45 -12.46
CA VAL A 418 -24.41 -17.34 -11.35
C VAL A 418 -25.12 -17.32 -10.00
N ILE A 419 -26.18 -16.52 -9.85
CA ILE A 419 -26.94 -16.42 -8.59
C ILE A 419 -27.59 -17.76 -8.25
N GLU A 420 -28.21 -18.42 -9.20
CA GLU A 420 -28.81 -19.75 -9.02
C GLU A 420 -27.79 -20.81 -8.58
N ALA A 421 -26.60 -20.82 -9.19
CA ALA A 421 -25.53 -21.72 -8.79
C ALA A 421 -25.03 -21.43 -7.36
N ILE A 422 -24.86 -20.17 -6.98
CA ILE A 422 -24.47 -19.75 -5.62
C ILE A 422 -25.51 -20.20 -4.59
N LEU A 423 -26.78 -19.98 -4.86
CA LEU A 423 -27.89 -20.38 -3.98
C LEU A 423 -27.98 -21.90 -3.85
N ALA A 424 -27.79 -22.65 -4.96
CA ALA A 424 -27.83 -24.10 -4.97
C ALA A 424 -26.77 -24.73 -4.05
N VAL A 425 -25.59 -24.12 -3.95
CA VAL A 425 -24.50 -24.56 -3.05
C VAL A 425 -24.53 -23.84 -1.67
N LYS A 426 -25.63 -23.16 -1.33
CA LYS A 426 -25.89 -22.50 -0.03
C LYS A 426 -24.85 -21.43 0.32
N GLU A 427 -24.34 -20.71 -0.67
CA GLU A 427 -23.44 -19.55 -0.50
C GLU A 427 -22.10 -19.84 0.21
N ASN A 428 -21.65 -21.12 0.23
CA ASN A 428 -20.50 -21.54 1.05
C ASN A 428 -19.20 -21.77 0.25
N PHE A 429 -19.15 -21.44 -1.05
CA PHE A 429 -18.03 -21.82 -1.91
C PHE A 429 -17.40 -20.61 -2.62
N LYS A 430 -16.13 -20.79 -3.02
CA LYS A 430 -15.37 -19.77 -3.77
C LYS A 430 -15.89 -19.64 -5.21
N ALA A 431 -15.60 -18.50 -5.84
CA ALA A 431 -16.02 -18.19 -7.20
C ALA A 431 -15.59 -19.27 -8.23
N ASP A 432 -14.36 -19.80 -8.10
CA ASP A 432 -13.87 -20.86 -9.01
C ASP A 432 -14.73 -22.12 -8.91
N TYR A 433 -15.15 -22.51 -7.71
CA TYR A 433 -16.04 -23.62 -7.50
C TYR A 433 -17.44 -23.40 -8.11
N ILE A 434 -17.96 -22.16 -7.99
CA ILE A 434 -19.22 -21.79 -8.64
C ILE A 434 -19.12 -21.95 -10.15
N ILE A 435 -17.97 -21.54 -10.73
CA ILE A 435 -17.70 -21.73 -12.17
C ILE A 435 -17.62 -23.21 -12.52
N ASP A 436 -17.01 -24.06 -11.70
CA ASP A 436 -16.98 -25.50 -11.92
C ASP A 436 -18.39 -26.12 -11.96
N ILE A 437 -19.29 -25.69 -11.05
CA ILE A 437 -20.70 -26.07 -11.06
C ILE A 437 -21.38 -25.67 -12.37
N ILE A 438 -21.27 -24.36 -12.73
CA ILE A 438 -21.90 -23.81 -13.93
C ILE A 438 -21.39 -24.51 -15.20
N GLN A 439 -20.12 -24.83 -15.25
CA GLN A 439 -19.48 -25.49 -16.37
C GLN A 439 -19.69 -27.04 -16.41
N GLY A 440 -20.28 -27.60 -15.36
CA GLY A 440 -20.48 -29.02 -15.26
C GLY A 440 -19.19 -29.83 -15.12
N ARG A 441 -18.23 -29.32 -14.34
CA ARG A 441 -16.94 -29.98 -14.12
C ARG A 441 -17.00 -30.93 -12.92
N GLU A 442 -16.77 -32.20 -13.17
CA GLU A 442 -16.67 -33.21 -12.12
C GLU A 442 -15.29 -33.15 -11.41
N THR A 443 -15.08 -32.09 -10.60
CA THR A 443 -13.88 -32.02 -9.76
C THR A 443 -14.04 -32.92 -8.53
N THR A 444 -12.91 -33.27 -7.88
CA THR A 444 -12.94 -34.06 -6.64
C THR A 444 -13.77 -33.37 -5.55
N GLU A 445 -13.77 -32.04 -5.51
CA GLU A 445 -14.54 -31.25 -4.55
C GLU A 445 -16.04 -31.26 -4.87
N VAL A 446 -16.44 -31.19 -6.14
CA VAL A 446 -17.82 -31.28 -6.60
C VAL A 446 -18.39 -32.66 -6.26
N GLN A 447 -17.66 -33.73 -6.54
CA GLN A 447 -18.06 -35.12 -6.22
C GLN A 447 -18.15 -35.35 -4.71
N ALA A 448 -17.24 -34.79 -3.92
CA ALA A 448 -17.27 -34.91 -2.45
C ALA A 448 -18.53 -34.30 -1.82
N HIS A 449 -19.11 -33.28 -2.45
CA HIS A 449 -20.34 -32.61 -2.00
C HIS A 449 -21.61 -33.13 -2.70
N LEU A 450 -21.49 -34.05 -3.66
CA LEU A 450 -22.59 -34.56 -4.52
C LEU A 450 -23.31 -33.42 -5.27
N HIS A 451 -22.56 -32.41 -5.68
CA HIS A 451 -23.11 -31.24 -6.37
C HIS A 451 -23.25 -31.43 -7.88
N GLU A 452 -22.78 -32.57 -8.43
CA GLU A 452 -23.08 -33.01 -9.79
C GLU A 452 -24.57 -33.30 -10.01
N ASP A 453 -25.33 -33.56 -8.93
CA ASP A 453 -26.77 -33.82 -8.97
C ASP A 453 -27.61 -32.54 -8.91
N LEU A 454 -27.00 -31.35 -8.77
CA LEU A 454 -27.70 -30.09 -8.74
C LEU A 454 -28.23 -29.68 -10.10
N GLU A 455 -29.40 -29.05 -10.15
CA GLU A 455 -29.97 -28.49 -11.40
C GLU A 455 -29.05 -27.41 -12.03
N ALA A 456 -28.29 -26.70 -11.20
CA ALA A 456 -27.32 -25.71 -11.64
C ALA A 456 -26.06 -26.31 -12.27
N PHE A 457 -25.81 -27.62 -12.10
CA PHE A 457 -24.63 -28.27 -12.65
C PHE A 457 -24.70 -28.37 -14.18
N GLY A 458 -23.72 -27.71 -14.83
CA GLY A 458 -23.67 -27.67 -16.30
C GLY A 458 -24.62 -26.64 -16.93
N SER A 459 -25.30 -25.81 -16.15
CA SER A 459 -26.29 -24.83 -16.64
C SER A 459 -25.70 -23.76 -17.57
N GLY A 460 -24.39 -23.59 -17.55
CA GLY A 460 -23.69 -22.59 -18.37
C GLY A 460 -22.59 -23.16 -19.24
N MET A 461 -22.65 -24.44 -19.55
CA MET A 461 -21.73 -25.07 -20.51
C MET A 461 -21.81 -24.37 -21.87
N GLY A 462 -20.66 -23.95 -22.40
CA GLY A 462 -20.55 -23.28 -23.70
C GLY A 462 -19.99 -21.86 -23.61
N GLU A 463 -20.03 -21.23 -22.43
CA GLU A 463 -19.34 -19.97 -22.18
C GLU A 463 -17.94 -20.21 -21.62
N GLU A 464 -17.01 -19.28 -21.86
CA GLU A 464 -15.65 -19.37 -21.32
C GLU A 464 -15.60 -18.98 -19.84
N ASP A 465 -14.68 -19.57 -19.06
CA ASP A 465 -14.41 -19.18 -17.67
C ASP A 465 -14.17 -17.68 -17.50
N LYS A 466 -13.56 -17.06 -18.50
CA LYS A 466 -13.32 -15.61 -18.53
C LYS A 466 -14.62 -14.82 -18.49
N THR A 467 -15.67 -15.28 -19.17
CA THR A 467 -17.00 -14.66 -19.16
C THR A 467 -17.61 -14.79 -17.76
N TRP A 468 -17.59 -15.98 -17.17
CA TRP A 468 -18.14 -16.20 -15.81
C TRP A 468 -17.41 -15.39 -14.75
N ASN A 469 -16.09 -15.35 -14.81
CA ASN A 469 -15.28 -14.52 -13.92
C ASN A 469 -15.60 -13.02 -14.08
N ALA A 470 -15.87 -12.56 -15.29
CA ALA A 470 -16.25 -11.16 -15.54
C ALA A 470 -17.64 -10.85 -14.97
N VAL A 471 -18.62 -11.75 -15.13
CA VAL A 471 -19.98 -11.61 -14.60
C VAL A 471 -19.97 -11.57 -13.07
N ILE A 472 -19.31 -12.53 -12.41
CA ILE A 472 -19.19 -12.59 -10.95
C ILE A 472 -18.55 -11.30 -10.41
N ARG A 473 -17.45 -10.87 -11.03
CA ARG A 473 -16.75 -9.65 -10.62
C ARG A 473 -17.63 -8.41 -10.74
N GLN A 474 -18.32 -8.26 -11.87
CA GLN A 474 -19.18 -7.12 -12.09
C GLN A 474 -20.38 -7.12 -11.14
N ALA A 475 -20.91 -8.30 -10.84
CA ALA A 475 -21.97 -8.47 -9.85
C ALA A 475 -21.53 -8.06 -8.43
N LEU A 476 -20.31 -8.40 -8.03
CA LEU A 476 -19.70 -7.95 -6.78
C LEU A 476 -19.54 -6.42 -6.74
N ILE A 477 -19.00 -5.82 -7.80
CA ILE A 477 -18.80 -4.36 -7.90
C ILE A 477 -20.12 -3.60 -7.93
N ALA A 478 -21.16 -4.18 -8.55
CA ALA A 478 -22.50 -3.59 -8.62
C ALA A 478 -23.36 -3.84 -7.37
N GLY A 479 -22.86 -4.64 -6.41
CA GLY A 479 -23.57 -4.93 -5.17
C GLY A 479 -24.67 -6.00 -5.30
N TYR A 480 -24.74 -6.74 -6.40
CA TYR A 480 -25.66 -7.88 -6.56
C TYR A 480 -25.17 -9.12 -5.80
N LEU A 481 -23.88 -9.22 -5.58
CA LEU A 481 -23.23 -10.26 -4.78
C LEU A 481 -22.38 -9.60 -3.70
N SER A 482 -22.20 -10.30 -2.58
CA SER A 482 -21.24 -9.96 -1.53
C SER A 482 -20.26 -11.13 -1.35
N LYS A 483 -19.09 -10.85 -0.79
CA LYS A 483 -18.09 -11.86 -0.48
C LYS A 483 -17.81 -11.79 1.01
N ASP A 484 -18.01 -12.89 1.71
CA ASP A 484 -17.58 -13.02 3.10
C ASP A 484 -16.04 -13.03 3.18
N VAL A 485 -15.52 -12.36 4.20
CA VAL A 485 -14.07 -12.10 4.39
C VAL A 485 -13.42 -13.20 5.22
#